data_a096eaff230c5be31f5b41f90f8f4c4f
#
_entry.id   a096eaff230c5be31f5b41f90f8f4c4f
#
_cell.length_a   1.000
_cell.length_b   1.000
_cell.length_c   1.000
_cell.angle_alpha   90.00
_cell.angle_beta   90.00
_cell.angle_gamma   90.00
#
_symmetry.space_group_name_H-M   'P 1'
#
loop_
_entity.id
_entity.type
_entity.pdbx_description
1 polymer ?
#
loop_
_entity_poly.entity_id
_entity_poly.type
_entity_poly.pdbx_seq_one_letter_code
_entity_poly.pdbx_strand_id
1 'polypeptide(L)'
;MELQKYHGLGNDYLIYDPKINDLPLNPERIRRICDRNFGAGSDGILFGPVFGPQDRPGVRIFNPDGSEAEKSGNGVRIFSRYLKDAGYIGESAFTLHTPGGDVEVEYLSADGALMRVEMGKTTCRSTEIPVTGPDREVIGEPMTFGGREYRATCVSIGNPHCVLPMEKISREQACALGPLVENAACFPRRINLQLLKVLDRRNIRIEIYERGAGYTLASGTSSCAAATAAYRLGLVEPELTVHMPGGTLSIEIRPDSTVYMTGRVESVGTMRLSQPFIDSLEAMK
;
A
#
# COMPACT_ATOMS: atom_id res chain seq x y z
N MET A 1 -5.06 -27.35 -3.09
CA MET A 1 -4.74 -26.00 -2.56
C MET A 1 -5.89 -25.06 -2.89
N GLU A 2 -6.34 -24.29 -1.92
CA GLU A 2 -7.44 -23.34 -2.08
C GLU A 2 -6.98 -21.95 -1.64
N LEU A 3 -7.17 -20.95 -2.52
CA LEU A 3 -6.76 -19.57 -2.31
C LEU A 3 -7.98 -18.66 -2.41
N GLN A 4 -8.08 -17.67 -1.51
CA GLN A 4 -9.12 -16.65 -1.58
C GLN A 4 -8.57 -15.41 -2.27
N LYS A 5 -9.27 -14.90 -3.29
CA LYS A 5 -8.86 -13.71 -4.02
C LYS A 5 -9.66 -12.49 -3.60
N TYR A 6 -8.95 -11.43 -3.25
CA TYR A 6 -9.51 -10.12 -2.89
C TYR A 6 -8.78 -9.01 -3.61
N HIS A 7 -9.39 -7.84 -3.69
CA HIS A 7 -8.68 -6.64 -4.09
C HIS A 7 -9.09 -5.41 -3.27
N GLY A 8 -8.13 -4.50 -3.11
CA GLY A 8 -8.34 -3.15 -2.62
C GLY A 8 -8.01 -2.15 -3.72
N LEU A 9 -9.05 -1.60 -4.38
CA LEU A 9 -8.89 -0.60 -5.45
C LEU A 9 -8.04 -1.09 -6.64
N GLY A 10 -8.24 -2.34 -7.06
CA GLY A 10 -7.54 -2.94 -8.18
C GLY A 10 -6.18 -3.57 -7.85
N ASN A 11 -5.64 -3.35 -6.65
CA ASN A 11 -4.48 -4.10 -6.16
C ASN A 11 -4.97 -5.42 -5.56
N ASP A 12 -4.67 -6.54 -6.19
CA ASP A 12 -5.23 -7.85 -5.88
C ASP A 12 -4.24 -8.78 -5.18
N TYR A 13 -4.73 -9.49 -4.16
CA TYR A 13 -3.94 -10.48 -3.42
C TYR A 13 -4.66 -11.81 -3.35
N LEU A 14 -3.85 -12.88 -3.30
CA LEU A 14 -4.29 -14.21 -2.94
C LEU A 14 -4.02 -14.44 -1.44
N ILE A 15 -5.03 -14.89 -0.71
CA ILE A 15 -4.86 -15.30 0.68
C ILE A 15 -4.46 -16.77 0.69
N TYR A 16 -3.35 -17.05 1.35
CA TYR A 16 -2.89 -18.40 1.68
C TYR A 16 -3.10 -18.64 3.17
N ASP A 17 -4.15 -19.38 3.50
CA ASP A 17 -4.40 -19.77 4.89
C ASP A 17 -3.72 -21.11 5.19
N PRO A 18 -2.78 -21.15 6.16
CA PRO A 18 -2.08 -22.39 6.54
C PRO A 18 -2.95 -23.41 7.28
N LYS A 19 -4.20 -23.06 7.68
CA LYS A 19 -5.14 -24.05 8.24
C LYS A 19 -5.79 -24.93 7.16
N ILE A 20 -5.85 -24.45 5.93
CA ILE A 20 -6.47 -25.16 4.80
C ILE A 20 -5.48 -25.55 3.71
N ASN A 21 -4.25 -25.09 3.80
CA ASN A 21 -3.18 -25.41 2.86
C ASN A 21 -1.91 -25.80 3.61
N ASP A 22 -1.26 -26.88 3.22
CA ASP A 22 -0.09 -27.46 3.86
C ASP A 22 1.20 -27.37 3.05
N LEU A 23 1.13 -26.98 1.75
CA LEU A 23 2.32 -26.82 0.91
C LEU A 23 3.14 -25.59 1.36
N PRO A 24 4.39 -25.76 1.84
CA PRO A 24 5.21 -24.60 2.24
C PRO A 24 5.47 -23.66 1.08
N LEU A 25 5.30 -22.35 1.30
CA LEU A 25 5.65 -21.33 0.31
C LEU A 25 7.16 -21.07 0.32
N ASN A 26 7.73 -20.97 -0.87
CA ASN A 26 9.07 -20.46 -1.12
C ASN A 26 9.03 -19.43 -2.25
N PRO A 27 10.10 -18.66 -2.50
CA PRO A 27 10.09 -17.61 -3.52
C PRO A 27 9.73 -18.10 -4.92
N GLU A 28 10.09 -19.32 -5.30
CA GLU A 28 9.79 -19.88 -6.63
C GLU A 28 8.31 -20.23 -6.77
N ARG A 29 7.74 -20.86 -5.74
CA ARG A 29 6.30 -21.16 -5.69
C ARG A 29 5.46 -19.90 -5.69
N ILE A 30 5.86 -18.87 -4.93
CA ILE A 30 5.18 -17.57 -4.90
C ILE A 30 5.19 -16.95 -6.30
N ARG A 31 6.35 -16.86 -6.96
CA ARG A 31 6.44 -16.36 -8.35
C ARG A 31 5.52 -17.12 -9.29
N ARG A 32 5.51 -18.45 -9.19
CA ARG A 32 4.68 -19.29 -10.05
C ARG A 32 3.19 -19.10 -9.79
N ILE A 33 2.78 -18.98 -8.53
CA ILE A 33 1.37 -18.75 -8.17
C ILE A 33 0.92 -17.36 -8.62
N CYS A 34 1.75 -16.32 -8.40
CA CYS A 34 1.42 -14.94 -8.74
C CYS A 34 1.47 -14.63 -10.23
N ASP A 35 2.08 -15.48 -11.06
CA ASP A 35 2.17 -15.26 -12.51
C ASP A 35 0.78 -15.17 -13.13
N ARG A 36 0.50 -14.06 -13.86
CA ARG A 36 -0.83 -13.78 -14.43
C ARG A 36 -1.14 -14.62 -15.67
N ASN A 37 -0.13 -15.20 -16.31
CA ASN A 37 -0.29 -16.00 -17.52
C ASN A 37 -0.19 -17.50 -17.24
N PHE A 38 0.69 -17.90 -16.30
CA PHE A 38 1.01 -19.30 -16.04
C PHE A 38 0.61 -19.76 -14.64
N GLY A 39 0.06 -18.88 -13.79
CA GLY A 39 -0.38 -19.16 -12.43
C GLY A 39 -1.80 -18.70 -12.18
N ALA A 40 -2.10 -18.48 -10.89
CA ALA A 40 -3.37 -17.91 -10.43
C ALA A 40 -3.48 -16.41 -10.71
N GLY A 41 -2.34 -15.71 -10.76
CA GLY A 41 -2.24 -14.30 -11.08
C GLY A 41 -2.66 -13.37 -9.94
N SER A 42 -1.70 -12.61 -9.38
CA SER A 42 -1.97 -11.58 -8.37
C SER A 42 -0.79 -10.63 -8.20
N ASP A 43 -1.03 -9.53 -7.48
CA ASP A 43 0.00 -8.59 -7.05
C ASP A 43 0.74 -9.08 -5.79
N GLY A 44 0.42 -10.27 -5.28
CA GLY A 44 1.11 -10.90 -4.17
C GLY A 44 0.28 -11.93 -3.42
N ILE A 45 0.89 -12.50 -2.37
CA ILE A 45 0.25 -13.46 -1.47
C ILE A 45 0.25 -12.90 -0.05
N LEU A 46 -0.89 -12.98 0.62
CA LEU A 46 -1.05 -12.74 2.05
C LEU A 46 -1.12 -14.09 2.75
N PHE A 47 -0.08 -14.43 3.48
CA PHE A 47 0.04 -15.69 4.21
C PHE A 47 -0.42 -15.50 5.66
N GLY A 48 -1.42 -16.24 6.06
CA GLY A 48 -1.96 -16.21 7.43
C GLY A 48 -3.42 -16.68 7.52
N PRO A 49 -4.01 -16.64 8.73
CA PRO A 49 -3.46 -16.04 9.93
C PRO A 49 -2.31 -16.84 10.54
N VAL A 50 -1.26 -16.15 10.94
CA VAL A 50 -0.24 -16.65 11.86
C VAL A 50 -0.53 -16.04 13.23
N PHE A 51 -0.75 -16.87 14.25
CA PHE A 51 -1.08 -16.35 15.58
C PHE A 51 0.19 -16.14 16.39
N GLY A 52 0.38 -14.90 16.82
CA GLY A 52 1.48 -14.48 17.70
C GLY A 52 1.12 -14.56 19.19
N PRO A 53 1.94 -13.96 20.06
CA PRO A 53 1.62 -13.82 21.48
C PRO A 53 0.25 -13.15 21.69
N GLN A 54 -0.48 -13.59 22.72
CA GLN A 54 -1.83 -13.11 23.06
C GLN A 54 -2.90 -13.43 21.98
N ASP A 55 -2.66 -14.47 21.17
CA ASP A 55 -3.60 -14.94 20.14
C ASP A 55 -3.94 -13.87 19.08
N ARG A 56 -3.05 -12.90 18.86
CA ARG A 56 -3.24 -11.86 17.86
C ARG A 56 -3.02 -12.40 16.46
N PRO A 57 -3.95 -12.14 15.53
CA PRO A 57 -3.78 -12.55 14.14
C PRO A 57 -2.64 -11.76 13.51
N GLY A 58 -1.79 -12.45 12.78
CA GLY A 58 -0.70 -11.86 12.02
C GLY A 58 -0.76 -12.27 10.55
N VAL A 59 -0.14 -11.47 9.70
CA VAL A 59 -0.02 -11.73 8.27
C VAL A 59 1.41 -11.51 7.80
N ARG A 60 1.89 -12.39 6.93
CA ARG A 60 3.10 -12.18 6.12
C ARG A 60 2.69 -11.78 4.72
N ILE A 61 3.41 -10.83 4.13
CA ILE A 61 3.07 -10.22 2.85
C ILE A 61 4.17 -10.56 1.86
N PHE A 62 3.84 -11.28 0.80
CA PHE A 62 4.79 -11.63 -0.24
C PHE A 62 4.47 -10.91 -1.54
N ASN A 63 5.51 -10.30 -2.13
CA ASN A 63 5.46 -9.71 -3.47
C ASN A 63 5.45 -10.80 -4.56
N PRO A 64 5.06 -10.48 -5.80
CA PRO A 64 5.04 -11.46 -6.90
C PRO A 64 6.42 -12.04 -7.25
N ASP A 65 7.51 -11.35 -6.91
CA ASP A 65 8.88 -11.82 -7.10
C ASP A 65 9.37 -12.78 -6.01
N GLY A 66 8.52 -13.07 -5.01
CA GLY A 66 8.81 -13.94 -3.88
C GLY A 66 9.50 -13.25 -2.71
N SER A 67 9.80 -11.97 -2.79
CA SER A 67 10.30 -11.18 -1.66
C SER A 67 9.20 -10.90 -0.64
N GLU A 68 9.59 -10.72 0.62
CA GLU A 68 8.65 -10.36 1.69
C GLU A 68 8.63 -8.86 1.91
N ALA A 69 7.43 -8.27 2.01
CA ALA A 69 7.22 -6.87 2.32
C ALA A 69 6.90 -6.69 3.82
N GLU A 70 7.44 -5.63 4.41
CA GLU A 70 7.20 -5.33 5.82
C GLU A 70 5.76 -4.86 6.09
N LYS A 71 5.19 -4.04 5.19
CA LYS A 71 3.84 -3.47 5.34
C LYS A 71 3.21 -3.15 3.99
N SER A 72 1.91 -3.38 3.86
CA SER A 72 1.09 -2.96 2.72
C SER A 72 -0.26 -2.46 3.22
N GLY A 73 -0.59 -1.21 2.96
CA GLY A 73 -1.88 -0.64 3.37
C GLY A 73 -3.07 -1.36 2.71
N ASN A 74 -2.94 -1.78 1.45
CA ASN A 74 -3.96 -2.60 0.77
C ASN A 74 -3.98 -4.02 1.34
N GLY A 75 -2.81 -4.64 1.54
CA GLY A 75 -2.68 -5.98 2.11
C GLY A 75 -3.31 -6.09 3.50
N VAL A 76 -3.08 -5.10 4.38
CA VAL A 76 -3.70 -5.03 5.72
C VAL A 76 -5.23 -5.05 5.60
N ARG A 77 -5.82 -4.19 4.76
CA ARG A 77 -7.29 -4.16 4.60
C ARG A 77 -7.83 -5.45 3.99
N ILE A 78 -7.17 -5.97 2.96
CA ILE A 78 -7.55 -7.22 2.29
C ILE A 78 -7.53 -8.37 3.28
N PHE A 79 -6.46 -8.51 4.04
CA PHE A 79 -6.34 -9.60 5.02
C PHE A 79 -7.35 -9.46 6.16
N SER A 80 -7.59 -8.24 6.64
CA SER A 80 -8.63 -7.97 7.64
C SER A 80 -10.02 -8.37 7.15
N ARG A 81 -10.34 -8.09 5.88
CA ARG A 81 -11.61 -8.56 5.27
C ARG A 81 -11.68 -10.09 5.28
N TYR A 82 -10.60 -10.76 4.88
CA TYR A 82 -10.54 -12.22 4.93
C TYR A 82 -10.78 -12.77 6.35
N LEU A 83 -10.15 -12.19 7.37
CA LEU A 83 -10.33 -12.62 8.77
C LEU A 83 -11.80 -12.56 9.19
N LYS A 84 -12.53 -11.55 8.74
CA LYS A 84 -13.97 -11.41 8.99
C LYS A 84 -14.77 -12.48 8.25
N ASP A 85 -14.53 -12.63 6.95
CA ASP A 85 -15.26 -13.59 6.09
C ASP A 85 -15.02 -15.05 6.53
N ALA A 86 -13.82 -15.37 6.99
CA ALA A 86 -13.44 -16.69 7.47
C ALA A 86 -13.82 -16.94 8.96
N GLY A 87 -14.42 -15.95 9.63
CA GLY A 87 -14.88 -16.10 11.02
C GLY A 87 -13.77 -16.10 12.07
N TYR A 88 -12.57 -15.63 11.75
CA TYR A 88 -11.47 -15.49 12.71
C TYR A 88 -11.67 -14.33 13.68
N ILE A 89 -12.31 -13.25 13.22
CA ILE A 89 -12.54 -12.02 13.99
C ILE A 89 -14.05 -11.73 14.03
N GLY A 90 -14.60 -11.65 15.25
CA GLY A 90 -15.99 -11.26 15.51
C GLY A 90 -16.15 -9.80 15.91
N GLU A 91 -15.14 -9.22 16.53
CA GLU A 91 -15.11 -7.86 17.05
C GLU A 91 -15.14 -6.83 15.93
N SER A 92 -15.56 -5.60 16.28
CA SER A 92 -15.56 -4.46 15.36
C SER A 92 -14.18 -3.81 15.19
N ALA A 93 -13.28 -4.00 16.16
CA ALA A 93 -11.92 -3.48 16.13
C ALA A 93 -10.95 -4.51 16.70
N PHE A 94 -9.75 -4.57 16.12
CA PHE A 94 -8.68 -5.50 16.55
C PHE A 94 -7.31 -4.99 16.08
N THR A 95 -6.26 -5.60 16.62
CA THR A 95 -4.88 -5.37 16.19
C THR A 95 -4.43 -6.49 15.25
N LEU A 96 -3.96 -6.14 14.05
CA LEU A 96 -3.32 -7.05 13.11
C LEU A 96 -1.80 -6.90 13.21
N HIS A 97 -1.10 -8.02 13.44
CA HIS A 97 0.36 -8.04 13.43
C HIS A 97 0.90 -8.16 12.00
N THR A 98 1.88 -7.31 11.64
CA THR A 98 2.63 -7.40 10.37
C THR A 98 4.13 -7.36 10.66
N PRO A 99 5.01 -7.79 9.72
CA PRO A 99 6.45 -7.64 9.91
C PRO A 99 6.90 -6.19 10.17
N GLY A 100 6.16 -5.20 9.68
CA GLY A 100 6.40 -3.77 9.91
C GLY A 100 5.75 -3.20 11.18
N GLY A 101 5.20 -4.06 12.06
CA GLY A 101 4.59 -3.69 13.33
C GLY A 101 3.08 -3.91 13.37
N ASP A 102 2.51 -3.61 14.53
CA ASP A 102 1.08 -3.75 14.81
C ASP A 102 0.27 -2.65 14.10
N VAL A 103 -0.93 -3.00 13.65
CA VAL A 103 -1.83 -2.12 12.93
C VAL A 103 -3.22 -2.24 13.54
N GLU A 104 -3.76 -1.11 14.00
CA GLU A 104 -5.15 -1.04 14.47
C GLU A 104 -6.11 -1.00 13.29
N VAL A 105 -7.09 -1.90 13.32
CA VAL A 105 -8.14 -2.06 12.29
C VAL A 105 -9.50 -1.94 12.93
N GLU A 106 -10.38 -1.15 12.32
CA GLU A 106 -11.78 -0.98 12.72
C GLU A 106 -12.70 -1.26 11.53
N TYR A 107 -13.63 -2.20 11.66
CA TYR A 107 -14.67 -2.43 10.66
C TYR A 107 -15.78 -1.39 10.79
N LEU A 108 -16.03 -0.65 9.71
CA LEU A 108 -17.06 0.38 9.62
C LEU A 108 -18.35 -0.11 8.94
N SER A 109 -18.34 -1.34 8.41
CA SER A 109 -19.53 -1.99 7.87
C SER A 109 -19.67 -3.39 8.46
N ALA A 110 -20.90 -3.85 8.60
CA ALA A 110 -21.23 -5.14 9.22
C ALA A 110 -20.58 -6.33 8.49
N ASP A 111 -20.48 -6.23 7.16
CA ASP A 111 -19.83 -7.21 6.30
C ASP A 111 -18.29 -7.12 6.31
N GLY A 112 -17.70 -6.10 6.97
CA GLY A 112 -16.25 -5.88 6.98
C GLY A 112 -15.66 -5.34 5.67
N ALA A 113 -16.49 -4.97 4.69
CA ALA A 113 -16.01 -4.45 3.40
C ALA A 113 -15.41 -3.05 3.51
N LEU A 114 -15.93 -2.22 4.40
CA LEU A 114 -15.40 -0.89 4.71
C LEU A 114 -14.71 -0.92 6.05
N MET A 115 -13.47 -0.47 6.08
CA MET A 115 -12.68 -0.44 7.31
C MET A 115 -11.76 0.76 7.39
N ARG A 116 -11.43 1.13 8.60
CA ARG A 116 -10.46 2.15 8.97
C ARG A 116 -9.21 1.47 9.52
N VAL A 117 -8.05 1.97 9.11
CA VAL A 117 -6.74 1.42 9.48
C VAL A 117 -5.83 2.55 9.94
N GLU A 118 -5.15 2.36 11.07
CA GLU A 118 -4.10 3.26 11.49
C GLU A 118 -2.82 3.00 10.68
N MET A 119 -2.42 3.99 9.90
CA MET A 119 -1.24 3.88 9.03
C MET A 119 0.07 4.24 9.74
N GLY A 120 -0.01 4.83 10.93
CA GLY A 120 1.11 5.35 11.72
C GLY A 120 1.33 6.85 11.51
N LYS A 121 2.47 7.35 11.97
CA LYS A 121 2.80 8.78 11.92
C LYS A 121 3.56 9.14 10.65
N THR A 122 3.24 10.32 10.12
CA THR A 122 3.98 10.91 9.00
C THR A 122 5.01 11.92 9.48
N THR A 123 6.12 12.03 8.73
CA THR A 123 7.14 13.04 8.92
C THR A 123 7.57 13.65 7.61
N CYS A 124 7.92 14.94 7.63
CA CYS A 124 8.55 15.65 6.50
C CYS A 124 10.05 15.87 6.72
N ARG A 125 10.64 15.25 7.75
CA ARG A 125 12.03 15.42 8.14
C ARG A 125 12.97 14.75 7.13
N SER A 126 13.90 15.51 6.55
CA SER A 126 14.80 15.03 5.48
C SER A 126 15.63 13.80 5.88
N THR A 127 16.02 13.68 7.15
CA THR A 127 16.79 12.56 7.68
C THR A 127 15.99 11.26 7.81
N GLU A 128 14.67 11.37 7.98
CA GLU A 128 13.77 10.23 8.13
C GLU A 128 13.17 9.74 6.79
N ILE A 129 13.29 10.58 5.72
CA ILE A 129 12.74 10.23 4.39
C ILE A 129 13.67 9.35 3.54
N PRO A 130 14.98 9.29 3.45
CA PRO A 130 16.05 10.30 3.54
C PRO A 130 16.18 11.19 2.29
N VAL A 131 16.40 12.48 2.51
CA VAL A 131 16.70 13.46 1.47
C VAL A 131 18.06 14.09 1.78
N THR A 132 18.94 14.18 0.78
CA THR A 132 20.30 14.74 0.95
C THR A 132 20.27 16.20 1.38
N GLY A 133 21.37 16.66 2.01
CA GLY A 133 21.54 18.02 2.52
C GLY A 133 21.36 18.11 4.03
N PRO A 134 21.27 19.33 4.61
CA PRO A 134 21.10 19.53 6.04
C PRO A 134 19.75 19.01 6.52
N ASP A 135 19.66 18.70 7.82
CA ASP A 135 18.40 18.29 8.45
C ASP A 135 17.38 19.44 8.44
N ARG A 136 16.22 19.17 7.83
CA ARG A 136 15.13 20.15 7.64
C ARG A 136 13.81 19.45 7.34
N GLU A 137 12.72 20.18 7.39
CA GLU A 137 11.47 19.75 6.80
C GLU A 137 11.44 20.09 5.30
N VAL A 138 11.13 19.09 4.48
CA VAL A 138 11.08 19.22 3.01
C VAL A 138 9.64 19.50 2.59
N ILE A 139 9.23 20.78 2.66
CA ILE A 139 7.85 21.22 2.36
C ILE A 139 7.89 22.33 1.31
N GLY A 140 7.33 22.06 0.12
CA GLY A 140 7.29 23.01 -0.98
C GLY A 140 8.68 23.46 -1.46
N GLU A 141 9.70 22.64 -1.25
CA GLU A 141 11.09 22.95 -1.58
C GLU A 141 11.29 22.86 -3.11
N PRO A 142 12.02 23.82 -3.73
CA PRO A 142 12.33 23.73 -5.15
C PRO A 142 13.32 22.60 -5.41
N MET A 143 12.94 21.66 -6.28
CA MET A 143 13.75 20.53 -6.71
C MET A 143 13.70 20.40 -8.23
N THR A 144 14.83 20.04 -8.85
CA THR A 144 14.94 19.90 -10.31
C THR A 144 14.93 18.44 -10.71
N PHE A 145 13.97 18.06 -11.55
CA PHE A 145 13.87 16.74 -12.15
C PHE A 145 13.74 16.87 -13.68
N GLY A 146 14.59 16.15 -14.42
CA GLY A 146 14.59 16.21 -15.88
C GLY A 146 14.82 17.63 -16.46
N GLY A 147 15.60 18.47 -15.76
CA GLY A 147 15.89 19.84 -16.17
C GLY A 147 14.77 20.85 -15.88
N ARG A 148 13.70 20.45 -15.22
CA ARG A 148 12.59 21.33 -14.82
C ARG A 148 12.47 21.41 -13.29
N GLU A 149 12.22 22.61 -12.77
CA GLU A 149 12.00 22.86 -11.35
C GLU A 149 10.53 22.55 -10.96
N TYR A 150 10.37 21.90 -9.80
CA TYR A 150 9.10 21.55 -9.16
C TYR A 150 9.12 21.97 -7.70
N ARG A 151 7.96 22.24 -7.13
CA ARG A 151 7.78 22.42 -5.68
C ARG A 151 7.48 21.06 -5.05
N ALA A 152 8.49 20.46 -4.43
CA ALA A 152 8.39 19.12 -3.85
C ALA A 152 8.11 19.18 -2.36
N THR A 153 7.19 18.33 -1.89
CA THR A 153 7.04 18.02 -0.47
C THR A 153 7.36 16.55 -0.29
N CYS A 154 8.34 16.24 0.56
CA CYS A 154 8.71 14.87 0.83
C CYS A 154 8.11 14.42 2.16
N VAL A 155 7.59 13.18 2.18
CA VAL A 155 6.90 12.60 3.34
C VAL A 155 7.36 11.17 3.53
N SER A 156 7.59 10.76 4.79
CA SER A 156 7.72 9.36 5.18
C SER A 156 6.52 8.92 6.00
N ILE A 157 6.01 7.73 5.72
CA ILE A 157 5.02 6.98 6.51
C ILE A 157 5.53 5.55 6.71
N GLY A 158 6.83 5.44 7.02
CA GLY A 158 7.59 4.19 7.03
C GLY A 158 8.32 3.91 5.72
N ASN A 159 7.86 4.50 4.61
CA ASN A 159 8.54 4.51 3.30
C ASN A 159 8.55 5.93 2.70
N PRO A 160 9.51 6.25 1.83
CA PRO A 160 9.71 7.62 1.34
C PRO A 160 8.83 7.97 0.14
N HIS A 161 8.27 9.18 0.16
CA HIS A 161 7.41 9.73 -0.88
C HIS A 161 7.83 11.16 -1.24
N CYS A 162 7.80 11.48 -2.55
CA CYS A 162 7.97 12.81 -3.11
C CYS A 162 6.65 13.22 -3.77
N VAL A 163 6.01 14.25 -3.26
CA VAL A 163 4.71 14.75 -3.72
C VAL A 163 4.92 16.04 -4.47
N LEU A 164 4.46 16.12 -5.72
CA LEU A 164 4.55 17.27 -6.61
C LEU A 164 3.16 17.84 -6.90
N PRO A 165 2.75 18.95 -6.25
CA PRO A 165 1.51 19.65 -6.60
C PRO A 165 1.58 20.22 -8.02
N MET A 166 0.55 19.95 -8.84
CA MET A 166 0.47 20.36 -10.24
C MET A 166 -0.98 20.69 -10.63
N GLU A 167 -1.17 21.62 -11.57
CA GLU A 167 -2.51 21.95 -12.08
C GLU A 167 -3.13 20.82 -12.93
N LYS A 168 -2.29 20.12 -13.69
CA LYS A 168 -2.69 18.98 -14.53
C LYS A 168 -1.79 17.81 -14.21
N ILE A 169 -2.40 16.65 -14.02
CA ILE A 169 -1.72 15.39 -13.79
C ILE A 169 -2.28 14.32 -14.74
N SER A 170 -1.43 13.42 -15.19
CA SER A 170 -1.82 12.27 -16.00
C SER A 170 -0.87 11.09 -15.78
N ARG A 171 -1.32 9.90 -16.21
CA ARG A 171 -0.50 8.68 -16.23
C ARG A 171 0.80 8.89 -17.01
N GLU A 172 0.72 9.52 -18.17
CA GLU A 172 1.87 9.76 -19.04
C GLU A 172 2.92 10.62 -18.33
N GLN A 173 2.46 11.67 -17.61
CA GLN A 173 3.34 12.54 -16.81
C GLN A 173 3.97 11.75 -15.65
N ALA A 174 3.20 10.91 -14.94
CA ALA A 174 3.73 10.08 -13.87
C ALA A 174 4.75 9.07 -14.38
N CYS A 175 4.50 8.43 -15.52
CA CYS A 175 5.44 7.51 -16.16
C CYS A 175 6.71 8.20 -16.68
N ALA A 176 6.61 9.44 -17.16
CA ALA A 176 7.76 10.22 -17.64
C ALA A 176 8.63 10.74 -16.50
N LEU A 177 8.01 11.25 -15.42
CA LEU A 177 8.72 11.81 -14.26
C LEU A 177 9.17 10.75 -13.26
N GLY A 178 8.42 9.67 -13.14
CA GLY A 178 8.66 8.62 -12.13
C GLY A 178 10.10 8.14 -12.08
N PRO A 179 10.70 7.65 -13.17
CA PRO A 179 12.09 7.18 -13.18
C PRO A 179 13.10 8.27 -12.83
N LEU A 180 12.83 9.53 -13.23
CA LEU A 180 13.70 10.66 -12.98
C LEU A 180 13.69 11.07 -11.50
N VAL A 181 12.54 11.02 -10.86
CA VAL A 181 12.37 11.33 -9.43
C VAL A 181 12.84 10.16 -8.58
N GLU A 182 12.43 8.93 -8.91
CA GLU A 182 12.82 7.73 -8.17
C GLU A 182 14.33 7.62 -7.99
N ASN A 183 15.09 7.92 -9.06
CA ASN A 183 16.55 7.75 -9.10
C ASN A 183 17.32 9.08 -8.94
N ALA A 184 16.66 10.15 -8.51
CA ALA A 184 17.33 11.44 -8.34
C ALA A 184 18.41 11.37 -7.25
N ALA A 185 19.55 12.02 -7.47
CA ALA A 185 20.69 12.00 -6.55
C ALA A 185 20.37 12.52 -5.13
N CYS A 186 19.32 13.37 -5.02
CA CYS A 186 18.86 13.84 -3.71
C CYS A 186 18.11 12.77 -2.90
N PHE A 187 17.78 11.60 -3.49
CA PHE A 187 17.09 10.49 -2.85
C PHE A 187 17.96 9.21 -2.84
N PRO A 188 18.93 9.08 -1.94
CA PRO A 188 19.93 7.99 -1.96
C PRO A 188 19.35 6.58 -1.78
N ARG A 189 18.12 6.47 -1.25
CA ARG A 189 17.38 5.21 -1.12
C ARG A 189 16.24 5.07 -2.12
N ARG A 190 16.25 5.90 -3.17
CA ARG A 190 15.13 6.06 -4.12
C ARG A 190 13.85 6.49 -3.40
N ILE A 191 12.81 6.85 -4.15
CA ILE A 191 11.58 7.42 -3.58
C ILE A 191 10.38 7.07 -4.44
N ASN A 192 9.18 7.01 -3.84
CA ASN A 192 7.91 6.95 -4.55
C ASN A 192 7.51 8.36 -5.00
N LEU A 193 6.96 8.51 -6.19
CA LEU A 193 6.43 9.78 -6.71
C LEU A 193 4.91 9.80 -6.68
N GLN A 194 4.34 10.93 -6.23
CA GLN A 194 2.94 11.26 -6.42
C GLN A 194 2.82 12.63 -7.12
N LEU A 195 2.18 12.64 -8.31
CA LEU A 195 1.68 13.87 -8.87
C LEU A 195 0.35 14.20 -8.21
N LEU A 196 0.21 15.40 -7.66
CA LEU A 196 -0.95 15.79 -6.86
C LEU A 196 -1.69 16.95 -7.52
N LYS A 197 -3.00 16.83 -7.70
CA LYS A 197 -3.92 17.91 -8.06
C LYS A 197 -4.92 18.12 -6.95
N VAL A 198 -5.01 19.34 -6.43
CA VAL A 198 -6.07 19.75 -5.50
C VAL A 198 -7.34 20.00 -6.31
N LEU A 199 -8.44 19.33 -5.94
CA LEU A 199 -9.77 19.52 -6.53
C LEU A 199 -10.57 20.55 -5.74
N ASP A 200 -10.54 20.41 -4.41
CA ASP A 200 -11.09 21.37 -3.44
C ASP A 200 -10.43 21.13 -2.05
N ARG A 201 -10.92 21.79 -1.00
CA ARG A 201 -10.36 21.67 0.36
C ARG A 201 -10.50 20.29 1.00
N ARG A 202 -11.33 19.40 0.46
CA ARG A 202 -11.58 18.04 0.97
C ARG A 202 -11.34 16.95 -0.08
N ASN A 203 -10.82 17.33 -1.25
CA ASN A 203 -10.61 16.38 -2.35
C ASN A 203 -9.30 16.67 -3.07
N ILE A 204 -8.46 15.64 -3.20
CA ILE A 204 -7.27 15.65 -4.06
C ILE A 204 -7.32 14.49 -5.04
N ARG A 205 -6.68 14.64 -6.19
CA ARG A 205 -6.40 13.55 -7.14
C ARG A 205 -4.91 13.33 -7.23
N ILE A 206 -4.50 12.07 -7.33
CA ILE A 206 -3.10 11.69 -7.48
C ILE A 206 -2.90 10.69 -8.63
N GLU A 207 -1.71 10.78 -9.24
CA GLU A 207 -1.13 9.75 -10.11
C GLU A 207 0.13 9.23 -9.42
N ILE A 208 0.34 7.92 -9.45
CA ILE A 208 1.31 7.26 -8.58
C ILE A 208 2.36 6.53 -9.42
N TYR A 209 3.63 6.72 -9.07
CA TYR A 209 4.74 5.92 -9.56
C TYR A 209 5.52 5.38 -8.36
N GLU A 210 5.44 4.08 -8.11
CA GLU A 210 6.06 3.45 -6.94
C GLU A 210 7.48 3.00 -7.21
N ARG A 211 8.32 3.19 -6.22
CA ARG A 211 9.72 2.78 -6.20
C ARG A 211 9.85 1.26 -6.45
N GLY A 212 10.48 0.89 -7.56
CA GLY A 212 10.70 -0.49 -7.98
C GLY A 212 9.50 -1.19 -8.62
N ALA A 213 8.29 -0.62 -8.55
CA ALA A 213 7.08 -1.20 -9.11
C ALA A 213 6.53 -0.40 -10.32
N GLY A 214 6.92 0.87 -10.45
CA GLY A 214 6.46 1.72 -11.53
C GLY A 214 5.07 2.31 -11.29
N TYR A 215 4.33 2.57 -12.37
CA TYR A 215 2.99 3.14 -12.29
C TYR A 215 1.98 2.16 -11.69
N THR A 216 1.26 2.61 -10.66
CA THR A 216 0.23 1.82 -9.97
C THR A 216 -1.12 2.54 -9.94
N LEU A 217 -2.21 1.77 -9.91
CA LEU A 217 -3.57 2.32 -9.92
C LEU A 217 -4.00 2.84 -8.53
N ALA A 218 -3.46 2.28 -7.46
CA ALA A 218 -3.79 2.66 -6.09
C ALA A 218 -2.68 2.25 -5.11
N SER A 219 -2.42 3.12 -4.12
CA SER A 219 -1.48 2.86 -3.04
C SER A 219 -1.95 3.57 -1.78
N GLY A 220 -2.03 2.83 -0.66
CA GLY A 220 -2.43 3.38 0.63
C GLY A 220 -1.41 4.37 1.18
N THR A 221 -0.11 4.02 1.16
CA THR A 221 0.96 4.90 1.66
C THR A 221 1.11 6.15 0.80
N SER A 222 0.99 6.02 -0.53
CA SER A 222 0.98 7.16 -1.45
C SER A 222 -0.18 8.11 -1.18
N SER A 223 -1.37 7.58 -0.86
CA SER A 223 -2.54 8.40 -0.49
C SER A 223 -2.31 9.16 0.81
N CYS A 224 -1.78 8.49 1.83
CA CYS A 224 -1.45 9.12 3.11
C CYS A 224 -0.38 10.21 2.96
N ALA A 225 0.68 9.93 2.19
CA ALA A 225 1.76 10.88 1.94
C ALA A 225 1.27 12.10 1.15
N ALA A 226 0.47 11.90 0.09
CA ALA A 226 -0.10 12.99 -0.70
C ALA A 226 -1.07 13.86 0.11
N ALA A 227 -1.93 13.25 0.92
CA ALA A 227 -2.82 13.96 1.83
C ALA A 227 -2.03 14.78 2.85
N THR A 228 -1.00 14.18 3.48
CA THR A 228 -0.13 14.89 4.43
C THR A 228 0.59 16.07 3.76
N ALA A 229 1.15 15.88 2.56
CA ALA A 229 1.81 16.94 1.83
C ALA A 229 0.85 18.12 1.52
N ALA A 230 -0.36 17.81 1.03
CA ALA A 230 -1.37 18.82 0.74
C ALA A 230 -1.82 19.57 2.00
N TYR A 231 -2.01 18.86 3.12
CA TYR A 231 -2.36 19.44 4.42
C TYR A 231 -1.23 20.35 4.96
N ARG A 232 0.02 19.88 4.93
CA ARG A 232 1.20 20.66 5.37
C ARG A 232 1.43 21.90 4.51
N LEU A 233 1.00 21.90 3.26
CA LEU A 233 1.01 23.08 2.38
C LEU A 233 -0.20 24.01 2.59
N GLY A 234 -1.14 23.68 3.48
CA GLY A 234 -2.36 24.47 3.76
C GLY A 234 -3.40 24.42 2.62
N LEU A 235 -3.29 23.45 1.72
CA LEU A 235 -4.13 23.34 0.54
C LEU A 235 -5.46 22.62 0.81
N VAL A 236 -5.51 21.76 1.84
CA VAL A 236 -6.68 20.95 2.19
C VAL A 236 -6.94 20.91 3.69
N GLU A 237 -8.12 20.42 4.07
CA GLU A 237 -8.50 20.10 5.44
C GLU A 237 -7.82 18.78 5.92
N PRO A 238 -7.75 18.49 7.25
CA PRO A 238 -7.15 17.26 7.77
C PRO A 238 -7.96 15.99 7.44
N GLU A 239 -9.24 16.13 7.10
CA GLU A 239 -10.11 15.05 6.63
C GLU A 239 -10.42 15.27 5.16
N LEU A 240 -9.96 14.35 4.29
CA LEU A 240 -10.10 14.49 2.85
C LEU A 240 -10.23 13.15 2.14
N THR A 241 -10.71 13.21 0.91
CA THR A 241 -10.77 12.08 -0.03
C THR A 241 -9.63 12.19 -1.04
N VAL A 242 -8.89 11.10 -1.19
CA VAL A 242 -7.85 10.94 -2.21
C VAL A 242 -8.41 10.11 -3.35
N HIS A 243 -8.45 10.71 -4.54
CA HIS A 243 -8.89 10.07 -5.78
C HIS A 243 -7.68 9.53 -6.55
N MET A 244 -7.74 8.26 -6.92
CA MET A 244 -6.71 7.55 -7.71
C MET A 244 -7.39 6.87 -8.91
N PRO A 245 -6.65 6.44 -9.93
CA PRO A 245 -7.23 5.67 -11.04
C PRO A 245 -7.98 4.40 -10.60
N GLY A 246 -7.50 3.71 -9.55
CA GLY A 246 -8.13 2.50 -9.01
C GLY A 246 -9.31 2.76 -8.07
N GLY A 247 -9.57 4.01 -7.66
CA GLY A 247 -10.67 4.35 -6.75
C GLY A 247 -10.31 5.40 -5.70
N THR A 248 -11.04 5.42 -4.59
CA THR A 248 -10.91 6.47 -3.57
C THR A 248 -10.58 5.91 -2.19
N LEU A 249 -9.82 6.69 -1.41
CA LEU A 249 -9.57 6.46 0.01
C LEU A 249 -9.90 7.73 0.79
N SER A 250 -10.53 7.60 1.94
CA SER A 250 -10.64 8.71 2.89
C SER A 250 -9.44 8.70 3.82
N ILE A 251 -8.81 9.85 3.99
CA ILE A 251 -7.65 10.04 4.86
C ILE A 251 -8.00 11.03 5.94
N GLU A 252 -7.64 10.71 7.17
CA GLU A 252 -7.75 11.59 8.33
C GLU A 252 -6.37 11.76 8.94
N ILE A 253 -5.94 13.03 9.12
CA ILE A 253 -4.66 13.42 9.71
C ILE A 253 -4.91 14.00 11.07
N ARG A 254 -4.38 13.37 12.10
CA ARG A 254 -4.51 13.85 13.50
C ARG A 254 -3.48 14.96 13.80
N PRO A 255 -3.72 15.77 14.83
CA PRO A 255 -2.78 16.82 15.23
C PRO A 255 -1.37 16.34 15.60
N ASP A 256 -1.25 15.08 16.03
CA ASP A 256 0.03 14.43 16.35
C ASP A 256 0.70 13.74 15.13
N SER A 257 0.20 14.02 13.93
CA SER A 257 0.62 13.46 12.65
C SER A 257 0.32 11.97 12.45
N THR A 258 -0.49 11.35 13.31
CA THR A 258 -1.04 10.01 13.06
C THR A 258 -2.04 10.07 11.91
N VAL A 259 -1.94 9.14 10.97
CA VAL A 259 -2.80 9.09 9.79
C VAL A 259 -3.67 7.84 9.84
N TYR A 260 -4.96 8.04 9.65
CA TYR A 260 -5.94 6.98 9.44
C TYR A 260 -6.38 6.94 8.00
N MET A 261 -6.54 5.74 7.49
CA MET A 261 -7.00 5.48 6.12
C MET A 261 -8.26 4.64 6.16
N THR A 262 -9.31 5.10 5.50
CA THR A 262 -10.57 4.36 5.33
C THR A 262 -10.77 3.98 3.88
N GLY A 263 -11.04 2.70 3.62
CA GLY A 263 -11.25 2.20 2.27
C GLY A 263 -12.00 0.87 2.21
N ARG A 264 -12.53 0.58 1.03
CA ARG A 264 -13.24 -0.67 0.75
C ARG A 264 -12.29 -1.76 0.26
N VAL A 265 -12.72 -3.00 0.49
CA VAL A 265 -12.14 -4.22 -0.04
C VAL A 265 -13.26 -5.06 -0.64
N GLU A 266 -12.99 -5.68 -1.77
CA GLU A 266 -13.90 -6.58 -2.44
C GLU A 266 -13.35 -8.00 -2.48
N SER A 267 -14.19 -8.97 -2.15
CA SER A 267 -13.92 -10.40 -2.37
C SER A 267 -14.21 -10.72 -3.82
N VAL A 268 -13.25 -11.33 -4.50
CA VAL A 268 -13.42 -11.77 -5.90
C VAL A 268 -13.96 -13.20 -5.95
N GLY A 269 -13.46 -14.07 -5.05
CA GLY A 269 -13.90 -15.44 -4.97
C GLY A 269 -12.82 -16.39 -4.49
N THR A 270 -13.16 -17.67 -4.48
CA THR A 270 -12.28 -18.78 -4.12
C THR A 270 -11.71 -19.41 -5.38
N MET A 271 -10.40 -19.62 -5.41
CA MET A 271 -9.69 -20.32 -6.47
C MET A 271 -9.18 -21.66 -5.95
N ARG A 272 -9.62 -22.75 -6.54
CA ARG A 272 -9.10 -24.10 -6.28
C ARG A 272 -8.11 -24.47 -7.36
N LEU A 273 -6.84 -24.66 -6.98
CA LEU A 273 -5.79 -25.06 -7.91
C LEU A 273 -5.94 -26.54 -8.28
N SER A 274 -5.67 -26.85 -9.56
CA SER A 274 -5.73 -28.23 -10.05
C SER A 274 -4.57 -29.07 -9.52
N GLN A 275 -4.78 -30.38 -9.37
CA GLN A 275 -3.74 -31.27 -8.86
C GLN A 275 -2.45 -31.22 -9.71
N PRO A 276 -2.50 -31.24 -11.05
CA PRO A 276 -1.28 -31.13 -11.85
C PRO A 276 -0.48 -29.83 -11.62
N PHE A 277 -1.18 -28.72 -11.30
CA PHE A 277 -0.52 -27.46 -10.94
C PHE A 277 0.14 -27.57 -9.57
N ILE A 278 -0.54 -28.17 -8.59
CA ILE A 278 0.01 -28.43 -7.24
C ILE A 278 1.25 -29.30 -7.34
N ASP A 279 1.20 -30.42 -8.08
CA ASP A 279 2.33 -31.33 -8.29
C ASP A 279 3.54 -30.59 -8.90
N SER A 280 3.28 -29.62 -9.81
CA SER A 280 4.33 -28.77 -10.37
C SER A 280 4.95 -27.82 -9.36
N LEU A 281 4.17 -27.32 -8.38
CA LEU A 281 4.68 -26.49 -7.28
C LEU A 281 5.50 -27.32 -6.28
N GLU A 282 5.09 -28.56 -5.99
CA GLU A 282 5.82 -29.47 -5.10
C GLU A 282 7.20 -29.83 -5.64
N ALA A 283 7.32 -29.93 -6.99
CA ALA A 283 8.59 -30.19 -7.66
C ALA A 283 9.58 -29.00 -7.60
N MET A 284 9.11 -27.79 -7.25
CA MET A 284 9.98 -26.62 -7.06
C MET A 284 10.62 -26.68 -5.67
N LYS A 285 11.95 -26.61 -5.63
CA LYS A 285 12.76 -26.76 -4.39
C LYS A 285 12.88 -25.44 -3.62
#